data_a6c7a5548fe1e3ca5c90ead529e5bbb1
#
_entry.id   a6c7a5548fe1e3ca5c90ead529e5bbb1
#
_cell.length_a   1.000
_cell.length_b   1.000
_cell.length_c   1.000
_cell.angle_alpha   90.00
_cell.angle_beta   90.00
_cell.angle_gamma   90.00
#
_symmetry.space_group_name_H-M   'P 1'
#
loop_
_entity.id
_entity.type
_entity.pdbx_description
1 polymer ?
#
loop_
_entity_poly.entity_id
_entity_poly.type
_entity_poly.pdbx_seq_one_letter_code
_entity_poly.pdbx_strand_id
1 'polypeptide(L)'
;VIGTKPDFYKQAPLVVEAKREKLPVFVIDTGQHFDDILGFGIKEFKLEESVGCDLQIRGDLMEKASELILKFGSFGRFCKEEFGSTSKLLPVVHGDTLVAGIAPLAWVFGMGQKVAQNEAGLRSMSPEIMKKLKITQEPTLDLIEKYIQEQFDGKWFIAREEPFPEQIDTWICSAGTQYFFAPTQLNKDNLVKEGYPDEFVHV
;
A
#
# COMPACT_ATOMS: atom_id res chain seq x y z
N VAL A 1 1.22 7.41 -6.09
CA VAL A 1 0.71 8.03 -4.86
C VAL A 1 1.66 7.71 -3.74
N ILE A 2 2.13 8.70 -3.00
CA ILE A 2 3.09 8.52 -1.91
C ILE A 2 2.56 9.14 -0.61
N GLY A 3 2.85 8.50 0.52
CA GLY A 3 2.43 8.95 1.84
C GLY A 3 3.56 9.01 2.85
N THR A 4 4.57 8.18 2.66
CA THR A 4 5.68 8.01 3.59
C THR A 4 7.02 8.04 2.86
N LYS A 5 8.10 8.21 3.63
CA LYS A 5 9.45 8.14 3.07
C LYS A 5 9.76 6.79 2.41
N PRO A 6 9.45 5.63 3.01
CA PRO A 6 9.63 4.34 2.34
C PRO A 6 8.87 4.25 1.02
N ASP A 7 7.60 4.69 0.98
CA ASP A 7 6.81 4.70 -0.26
C ASP A 7 7.51 5.47 -1.37
N PHE A 8 8.05 6.65 -1.03
CA PHE A 8 8.75 7.47 -2.00
C PHE A 8 9.97 6.76 -2.57
N TYR A 9 10.90 6.31 -1.72
CA TYR A 9 12.15 5.70 -2.18
C TYR A 9 11.94 4.42 -2.99
N LYS A 10 10.89 3.66 -2.68
CA LYS A 10 10.55 2.44 -3.41
C LYS A 10 9.80 2.72 -4.72
N GLN A 11 9.07 3.84 -4.82
CA GLN A 11 8.35 4.22 -6.03
C GLN A 11 9.11 5.21 -6.94
N ALA A 12 10.09 5.95 -6.44
CA ALA A 12 10.87 6.89 -7.22
C ALA A 12 11.51 6.25 -8.47
N PRO A 13 12.10 5.03 -8.39
CA PRO A 13 12.61 4.35 -9.59
C PRO A 13 11.56 4.14 -10.68
N LEU A 14 10.30 3.87 -10.31
CA LEU A 14 9.21 3.73 -11.28
C LEU A 14 8.93 5.05 -12.01
N VAL A 15 8.96 6.16 -11.28
CA VAL A 15 8.76 7.50 -11.87
C VAL A 15 9.92 7.85 -12.80
N VAL A 16 11.15 7.57 -12.38
CA VAL A 16 12.36 7.78 -13.19
C VAL A 16 12.28 6.97 -14.49
N GLU A 17 11.93 5.70 -14.38
CA GLU A 17 11.81 4.81 -15.54
C GLU A 17 10.66 5.22 -16.46
N ALA A 18 9.51 5.58 -15.94
CA ALA A 18 8.41 6.10 -16.74
C ALA A 18 8.80 7.36 -17.53
N LYS A 19 9.55 8.28 -16.90
CA LYS A 19 10.11 9.46 -17.61
C LYS A 19 11.09 9.06 -18.70
N ARG A 20 11.97 8.07 -18.43
CA ARG A 20 12.91 7.55 -19.43
C ARG A 20 12.18 6.98 -20.65
N GLU A 21 11.10 6.25 -20.40
CA GLU A 21 10.24 5.67 -21.44
C GLU A 21 9.23 6.68 -22.05
N LYS A 22 9.29 7.95 -21.63
CA LYS A 22 8.39 9.04 -22.07
C LYS A 22 6.91 8.75 -21.80
N LEU A 23 6.62 7.99 -20.75
CA LEU A 23 5.26 7.76 -20.26
C LEU A 23 4.81 8.97 -19.44
N PRO A 24 3.56 9.44 -19.61
CA PRO A 24 3.03 10.50 -18.76
C PRO A 24 2.90 10.00 -17.34
N VAL A 25 3.61 10.59 -16.41
CA VAL A 25 3.62 10.24 -15.00
C VAL A 25 3.71 11.49 -14.14
N PHE A 26 2.99 11.49 -13.02
CA PHE A 26 3.14 12.50 -11.98
C PHE A 26 2.97 11.86 -10.59
N VAL A 27 3.52 12.52 -9.60
CA VAL A 27 3.50 12.12 -8.21
C VAL A 27 2.39 12.86 -7.48
N ILE A 28 1.57 12.13 -6.75
CA ILE A 28 0.64 12.68 -5.78
C ILE A 28 1.26 12.46 -4.40
N ASP A 29 1.65 13.55 -3.76
CA ASP A 29 2.05 13.54 -2.35
C ASP A 29 0.80 13.68 -1.48
N THR A 30 0.60 12.77 -0.55
CA THR A 30 -0.52 12.88 0.38
C THR A 30 -0.23 13.83 1.54
N GLY A 31 1.05 14.14 1.77
CA GLY A 31 1.49 14.97 2.88
C GLY A 31 1.28 14.30 4.25
N GLN A 32 1.14 12.98 4.30
CA GLN A 32 0.95 12.23 5.54
C GLN A 32 2.10 12.42 6.54
N HIS A 33 3.31 12.61 6.04
CA HIS A 33 4.50 12.90 6.82
C HIS A 33 4.94 14.36 6.61
N PHE A 34 5.21 15.05 7.70
CA PHE A 34 5.58 16.49 7.74
C PHE A 34 7.03 16.78 7.37
N ASP A 35 7.86 15.77 7.22
CA ASP A 35 9.29 15.96 7.18
C ASP A 35 9.78 16.44 5.81
N ASP A 36 10.72 17.38 5.83
CA ASP A 36 11.57 17.80 4.70
C ASP A 36 12.28 16.64 3.98
N ILE A 37 12.16 15.44 4.54
CA ILE A 37 12.78 14.21 4.06
C ILE A 37 12.26 13.83 2.66
N LEU A 38 10.97 14.02 2.39
CA LEU A 38 10.44 13.87 1.03
C LEU A 38 11.07 14.88 0.07
N GLY A 39 11.23 16.13 0.53
CA GLY A 39 11.90 17.17 -0.22
C GLY A 39 13.34 16.82 -0.61
N PHE A 40 14.09 16.15 0.26
CA PHE A 40 15.43 15.64 -0.08
C PHE A 40 15.36 14.55 -1.14
N GLY A 41 14.51 13.55 -0.97
CA GLY A 41 14.36 12.47 -1.94
C GLY A 41 13.91 12.96 -3.31
N ILE A 42 12.94 13.88 -3.36
CA ILE A 42 12.47 14.49 -4.61
C ILE A 42 13.62 15.15 -5.34
N LYS A 43 14.46 15.91 -4.65
CA LYS A 43 15.66 16.56 -5.24
C LYS A 43 16.72 15.55 -5.66
N GLU A 44 16.98 14.53 -4.83
CA GLU A 44 17.95 13.46 -5.11
C GLU A 44 17.64 12.74 -6.42
N PHE A 45 16.36 12.40 -6.64
CA PHE A 45 15.89 11.74 -7.87
C PHE A 45 15.53 12.73 -8.99
N LYS A 46 15.66 14.04 -8.79
CA LYS A 46 15.32 15.10 -9.75
C LYS A 46 13.86 14.99 -10.22
N LEU A 47 12.95 14.86 -9.28
CA LEU A 47 11.53 14.64 -9.52
C LEU A 47 10.66 15.86 -9.16
N GLU A 48 11.24 17.04 -8.91
CA GLU A 48 10.52 18.25 -8.52
C GLU A 48 9.39 18.60 -9.50
N GLU A 49 9.67 18.51 -10.78
CA GLU A 49 8.69 18.78 -11.84
C GLU A 49 7.63 17.68 -11.99
N SER A 50 7.84 16.55 -11.35
CA SER A 50 6.91 15.42 -11.40
C SER A 50 5.87 15.45 -10.29
N VAL A 51 6.02 16.30 -9.28
CA VAL A 51 5.03 16.46 -8.21
C VAL A 51 3.87 17.29 -8.74
N GLY A 52 2.76 16.61 -8.99
CA GLY A 52 1.57 17.24 -9.56
C GLY A 52 0.57 17.73 -8.51
N CYS A 53 0.58 17.15 -7.31
CA CYS A 53 -0.38 17.48 -6.27
C CYS A 53 0.16 17.11 -4.88
N ASP A 54 -0.11 17.97 -3.89
CA ASP A 54 0.04 17.71 -2.47
C ASP A 54 -1.33 17.79 -1.78
N LEU A 55 -1.78 16.69 -1.21
CA LEU A 55 -3.11 16.60 -0.59
C LEU A 55 -3.15 17.18 0.83
N GLN A 56 -2.00 17.42 1.45
CA GLN A 56 -1.88 18.00 2.78
C GLN A 56 -2.75 17.28 3.85
N ILE A 57 -2.65 15.97 3.92
CA ILE A 57 -3.40 15.15 4.86
C ILE A 57 -2.80 15.29 6.25
N ARG A 58 -3.63 15.48 7.27
CA ARG A 58 -3.23 15.77 8.64
C ARG A 58 -4.08 15.01 9.65
N GLY A 59 -3.65 15.06 10.92
CA GLY A 59 -4.41 14.52 12.05
C GLY A 59 -3.93 13.16 12.54
N ASP A 60 -4.76 12.50 13.33
CA ASP A 60 -4.56 11.12 13.78
C ASP A 60 -4.84 10.10 12.66
N LEU A 61 -4.78 8.81 12.97
CA LEU A 61 -4.96 7.75 11.97
C LEU A 61 -6.35 7.80 11.31
N MET A 62 -7.40 8.05 12.10
CA MET A 62 -8.77 8.09 11.60
C MET A 62 -9.05 9.37 10.80
N GLU A 63 -8.53 10.50 11.25
CA GLU A 63 -8.62 11.78 10.55
C GLU A 63 -7.90 11.69 9.20
N LYS A 64 -6.68 11.14 9.18
CA LYS A 64 -5.91 10.91 7.95
C LYS A 64 -6.64 10.00 6.96
N ALA A 65 -7.23 8.90 7.43
CA ALA A 65 -8.01 8.00 6.58
C ALA A 65 -9.23 8.74 5.97
N SER A 66 -9.96 9.50 6.77
CA SER A 66 -11.12 10.27 6.33
C SER A 66 -10.74 11.35 5.31
N GLU A 67 -9.71 12.12 5.59
CA GLU A 67 -9.19 13.15 4.68
C GLU A 67 -8.70 12.55 3.35
N LEU A 68 -8.01 11.40 3.41
CA LEU A 68 -7.53 10.72 2.22
C LEU A 68 -8.68 10.29 1.32
N ILE A 69 -9.74 9.71 1.88
CA ILE A 69 -10.94 9.35 1.12
C ILE A 69 -11.53 10.59 0.42
N LEU A 70 -11.71 11.68 1.16
CA LEU A 70 -12.34 12.89 0.63
C LEU A 70 -11.46 13.60 -0.41
N LYS A 71 -10.20 13.83 -0.09
CA LYS A 71 -9.27 14.61 -0.94
C LYS A 71 -8.85 13.82 -2.17
N PHE A 72 -8.52 12.53 -2.03
CA PHE A 72 -8.16 11.70 -3.17
C PHE A 72 -9.36 11.43 -4.09
N GLY A 73 -10.55 11.23 -3.53
CA GLY A 73 -11.78 11.15 -4.31
C GLY A 73 -12.10 12.47 -5.04
N SER A 74 -11.87 13.62 -4.40
CA SER A 74 -12.01 14.94 -5.05
C SER A 74 -11.00 15.16 -6.16
N PHE A 75 -9.75 14.74 -5.94
CA PHE A 75 -8.73 14.75 -6.97
C PHE A 75 -9.14 13.92 -8.19
N GLY A 76 -9.72 12.73 -7.98
CA GLY A 76 -10.24 11.92 -9.08
C GLY A 76 -11.32 12.65 -9.89
N ARG A 77 -12.28 13.32 -9.22
CA ARG A 77 -13.29 14.12 -9.91
C ARG A 77 -12.68 15.27 -10.72
N PHE A 78 -11.75 15.99 -10.13
CA PHE A 78 -10.98 17.03 -10.83
C PHE A 78 -10.30 16.47 -12.10
N CYS A 79 -9.61 15.35 -11.99
CA CYS A 79 -8.99 14.71 -13.15
C CYS A 79 -10.01 14.34 -14.24
N LYS A 80 -11.20 13.90 -13.85
CA LYS A 80 -12.27 13.57 -14.79
C LYS A 80 -12.77 14.81 -15.55
N GLU A 81 -12.87 15.93 -14.88
CA GLU A 81 -13.28 17.21 -15.46
C GLU A 81 -12.22 17.76 -16.41
N GLU A 82 -10.96 17.76 -15.98
CA GLU A 82 -9.84 18.34 -16.76
C GLU A 82 -9.43 17.48 -17.96
N PHE A 83 -9.37 16.17 -17.78
CA PHE A 83 -8.87 15.27 -18.83
C PHE A 83 -9.98 14.53 -19.58
N GLY A 84 -11.24 14.81 -19.28
CA GLY A 84 -12.43 14.26 -19.95
C GLY A 84 -12.68 12.77 -19.69
N SER A 85 -11.68 12.01 -19.24
CA SER A 85 -11.81 10.60 -18.88
C SER A 85 -10.68 10.16 -17.95
N THR A 86 -11.04 9.63 -16.81
CA THR A 86 -10.11 9.02 -15.86
C THR A 86 -9.76 7.57 -16.22
N SER A 87 -10.38 7.01 -17.26
CA SER A 87 -10.09 5.65 -17.74
C SER A 87 -8.63 5.46 -18.19
N LYS A 88 -7.91 6.56 -18.42
CA LYS A 88 -6.49 6.57 -18.77
C LYS A 88 -5.56 6.77 -17.57
N LEU A 89 -6.11 7.02 -16.38
CA LEU A 89 -5.30 7.23 -15.18
C LEU A 89 -5.25 5.94 -14.36
N LEU A 90 -4.04 5.53 -14.02
CA LEU A 90 -3.78 4.36 -13.18
C LEU A 90 -2.99 4.81 -11.94
N PRO A 91 -3.64 5.03 -10.80
CA PRO A 91 -2.90 5.26 -9.57
C PRO A 91 -2.07 4.04 -9.20
N VAL A 92 -0.82 4.26 -8.81
CA VAL A 92 0.06 3.24 -8.25
C VAL A 92 0.28 3.56 -6.78
N VAL A 93 -0.08 2.63 -5.90
CA VAL A 93 0.17 2.68 -4.46
C VAL A 93 1.25 1.69 -4.08
N HIS A 94 1.81 1.80 -2.88
CA HIS A 94 2.93 0.96 -2.47
C HIS A 94 2.71 0.38 -1.07
N GLY A 95 3.00 -0.91 -0.94
CA GLY A 95 3.19 -1.60 0.33
C GLY A 95 1.92 -1.71 1.18
N ASP A 96 2.09 -1.38 2.44
CA ASP A 96 1.18 -1.63 3.55
C ASP A 96 0.89 -0.37 4.39
N THR A 97 1.07 0.80 3.81
CA THR A 97 0.80 2.08 4.50
C THR A 97 -0.69 2.43 4.47
N LEU A 98 -1.11 3.34 5.35
CA LEU A 98 -2.48 3.89 5.32
C LEU A 98 -2.88 4.40 3.93
N VAL A 99 -1.93 5.01 3.20
CA VAL A 99 -2.19 5.47 1.83
C VAL A 99 -2.48 4.29 0.92
N ALA A 100 -1.71 3.20 1.02
CA ALA A 100 -1.94 1.99 0.24
C ALA A 100 -3.30 1.35 0.55
N GLY A 101 -3.73 1.35 1.82
CA GLY A 101 -5.04 0.84 2.21
C GLY A 101 -6.20 1.71 1.72
N ILE A 102 -6.13 3.01 1.94
CA ILE A 102 -7.29 3.90 1.79
C ILE A 102 -7.42 4.51 0.38
N ALA A 103 -6.31 4.85 -0.29
CA ALA A 103 -6.38 5.46 -1.62
C ALA A 103 -7.10 4.57 -2.66
N PRO A 104 -6.89 3.23 -2.71
CA PRO A 104 -7.66 2.36 -3.58
C PRO A 104 -9.16 2.41 -3.33
N LEU A 105 -9.60 2.44 -2.07
CA LEU A 105 -11.03 2.56 -1.74
C LEU A 105 -11.61 3.88 -2.26
N ALA A 106 -10.92 4.99 -2.01
CA ALA A 106 -11.35 6.30 -2.48
C ALA A 106 -11.45 6.34 -4.00
N TRP A 107 -10.51 5.71 -4.70
CA TRP A 107 -10.51 5.64 -6.16
C TRP A 107 -11.61 4.75 -6.70
N VAL A 108 -11.81 3.57 -6.14
CA VAL A 108 -12.89 2.64 -6.55
C VAL A 108 -14.26 3.27 -6.33
N PHE A 109 -14.50 3.87 -5.16
CA PHE A 109 -15.80 4.47 -4.85
C PHE A 109 -16.05 5.77 -5.61
N GLY A 110 -15.01 6.59 -5.81
CA GLY A 110 -15.14 7.86 -6.51
C GLY A 110 -15.15 7.72 -8.04
N MET A 111 -14.38 6.80 -8.58
CA MET A 111 -14.09 6.70 -10.02
C MET A 111 -14.59 5.41 -10.67
N GLY A 112 -14.99 4.41 -9.90
CA GLY A 112 -15.37 3.09 -10.42
C GLY A 112 -14.20 2.30 -11.02
N GLN A 113 -12.96 2.67 -10.71
CA GLN A 113 -11.74 2.06 -11.26
C GLN A 113 -10.85 1.55 -10.14
N LYS A 114 -10.09 0.51 -10.43
CA LYS A 114 -9.09 -0.06 -9.52
C LYS A 114 -7.70 0.54 -9.77
N VAL A 115 -6.80 0.30 -8.84
CA VAL A 115 -5.42 0.80 -8.86
C VAL A 115 -4.41 -0.30 -9.19
N ALA A 116 -3.12 0.06 -9.29
CA ALA A 116 -2.00 -0.86 -9.23
C ALA A 116 -1.34 -0.79 -7.85
N GLN A 117 -0.92 -1.94 -7.32
CA GLN A 117 -0.18 -2.04 -6.06
C GLN A 117 1.24 -2.54 -6.33
N ASN A 118 2.23 -1.75 -5.96
CA ASN A 118 3.61 -2.18 -5.88
C ASN A 118 3.87 -2.80 -4.49
N GLU A 119 4.74 -3.80 -4.41
CA GLU A 119 4.99 -4.62 -3.21
C GLU A 119 3.73 -5.37 -2.74
N ALA A 120 2.97 -5.90 -3.69
CA ALA A 120 1.73 -6.61 -3.44
C ALA A 120 1.93 -8.02 -2.89
N GLY A 121 0.95 -8.53 -2.13
CA GLY A 121 0.92 -9.91 -1.66
C GLY A 121 1.79 -10.19 -0.44
N LEU A 122 2.35 -9.17 0.21
CA LEU A 122 2.97 -9.32 1.52
C LEU A 122 1.93 -9.75 2.54
N ARG A 123 2.24 -10.81 3.28
CA ARG A 123 1.38 -11.33 4.34
C ARG A 123 2.23 -11.65 5.55
N SER A 124 1.85 -11.12 6.70
CA SER A 124 2.48 -11.47 7.96
C SER A 124 2.16 -12.90 8.33
N MET A 125 3.17 -13.62 8.77
CA MET A 125 3.03 -15.00 9.21
C MET A 125 3.32 -15.11 10.70
N SER A 126 2.51 -15.87 11.41
CA SER A 126 2.63 -16.10 12.85
C SER A 126 2.60 -17.58 13.16
N PRO A 127 3.31 -18.05 14.19
CA PRO A 127 3.20 -19.44 14.65
C PRO A 127 1.77 -19.81 15.04
N GLU A 128 1.36 -21.05 14.78
CA GLU A 128 -0.04 -21.49 14.99
C GLU A 128 -0.54 -21.36 16.42
N ILE A 129 0.36 -21.43 17.40
CA ILE A 129 -0.01 -21.22 18.81
C ILE A 129 -0.69 -19.86 19.03
N MET A 130 -0.33 -18.84 18.24
CA MET A 130 -0.91 -17.50 18.34
C MET A 130 -2.41 -17.47 18.03
N LYS A 131 -2.95 -18.40 17.25
CA LYS A 131 -4.41 -18.52 17.01
C LYS A 131 -5.21 -18.73 18.28
N LYS A 132 -4.58 -19.30 19.31
CA LYS A 132 -5.22 -19.68 20.58
C LYS A 132 -5.04 -18.63 21.66
N LEU A 133 -4.17 -17.65 21.44
CA LEU A 133 -3.90 -16.59 22.42
C LEU A 133 -4.96 -15.49 22.33
N LYS A 134 -5.42 -15.07 23.51
CA LYS A 134 -6.18 -13.83 23.62
C LYS A 134 -5.18 -12.68 23.78
N ILE A 135 -5.42 -11.58 23.10
CA ILE A 135 -4.59 -10.36 23.14
C ILE A 135 -4.27 -9.87 24.56
N THR A 136 -5.12 -10.23 25.55
CA THR A 136 -4.98 -9.85 26.96
C THR A 136 -4.19 -10.85 27.81
N GLN A 137 -3.70 -11.93 27.21
CA GLN A 137 -3.03 -12.99 27.98
C GLN A 137 -1.53 -12.68 28.07
N GLU A 138 -1.02 -12.53 29.29
CA GLU A 138 0.41 -12.41 29.50
C GLU A 138 1.14 -13.70 29.09
N PRO A 139 2.29 -13.57 28.39
CA PRO A 139 3.04 -14.73 27.94
C PRO A 139 3.67 -15.46 29.13
N THR A 140 3.42 -16.76 29.23
CA THR A 140 4.15 -17.66 30.16
C THR A 140 5.41 -18.21 29.48
N LEU A 141 6.37 -18.72 30.27
CA LEU A 141 7.59 -19.31 29.71
C LEU A 141 7.26 -20.50 28.79
N ASP A 142 6.34 -21.37 29.16
CA ASP A 142 5.87 -22.50 28.34
C ASP A 142 5.29 -22.04 27.00
N LEU A 143 4.59 -20.92 27.00
CA LEU A 143 4.05 -20.33 25.79
C LEU A 143 5.14 -19.77 24.87
N ILE A 144 6.14 -19.11 25.45
CA ILE A 144 7.29 -18.57 24.71
C ILE A 144 8.10 -19.72 24.10
N GLU A 145 8.38 -20.78 24.86
CA GLU A 145 9.09 -21.95 24.35
C GLU A 145 8.34 -22.59 23.18
N LYS A 146 7.03 -22.75 23.30
CA LYS A 146 6.18 -23.29 22.24
C LYS A 146 6.11 -22.40 21.00
N TYR A 147 6.05 -21.09 21.18
CA TYR A 147 6.13 -20.12 20.10
C TYR A 147 7.43 -20.26 19.31
N ILE A 148 8.55 -20.32 20.02
CA ILE A 148 9.87 -20.50 19.41
C ILE A 148 9.96 -21.84 18.66
N GLN A 149 9.49 -22.92 19.29
CA GLN A 149 9.48 -24.26 18.69
C GLN A 149 8.68 -24.30 17.38
N GLU A 150 7.47 -23.74 17.38
CA GLU A 150 6.63 -23.72 16.18
C GLU A 150 7.24 -22.89 15.03
N GLN A 151 8.04 -21.87 15.35
CA GLN A 151 8.79 -21.14 14.32
C GLN A 151 9.78 -22.05 13.58
N PHE A 152 10.51 -22.88 14.30
CA PHE A 152 11.45 -23.83 13.70
C PHE A 152 10.76 -25.02 13.02
N ASP A 153 9.60 -25.44 13.54
CA ASP A 153 8.81 -26.53 12.97
C ASP A 153 8.06 -26.12 11.69
N GLY A 154 8.08 -24.84 11.30
CA GLY A 154 7.37 -24.33 10.14
C GLY A 154 5.84 -24.35 10.26
N LYS A 155 5.30 -24.34 11.49
CA LYS A 155 3.87 -24.29 11.76
C LYS A 155 3.38 -22.85 11.80
N TRP A 156 3.03 -22.35 10.65
CA TRP A 156 2.66 -20.96 10.47
C TRP A 156 1.26 -20.78 9.92
N PHE A 157 0.63 -19.65 10.27
CA PHE A 157 -0.57 -19.17 9.60
C PHE A 157 -0.42 -17.72 9.16
N ILE A 158 -1.22 -17.30 8.20
CA ILE A 158 -1.28 -15.90 7.76
C ILE A 158 -2.08 -15.11 8.79
N ALA A 159 -1.43 -14.18 9.49
CA ALA A 159 -2.08 -13.23 10.38
C ALA A 159 -2.80 -12.16 9.57
N ARG A 160 -3.99 -11.73 10.03
CA ARG A 160 -4.79 -10.72 9.32
C ARG A 160 -4.84 -9.36 10.02
N GLU A 161 -4.52 -9.34 11.30
CA GLU A 161 -4.71 -8.16 12.14
C GLU A 161 -3.38 -7.56 12.61
N GLU A 162 -2.33 -8.36 12.61
CA GLU A 162 -1.01 -7.94 13.10
C GLU A 162 0.07 -8.09 12.03
N PRO A 163 1.00 -7.14 11.92
CA PRO A 163 1.04 -5.86 12.67
C PRO A 163 -0.08 -4.90 12.26
N PHE A 164 -0.60 -4.16 13.23
CA PHE A 164 -1.62 -3.14 13.01
C PHE A 164 -0.95 -1.75 12.87
N PRO A 165 -1.38 -0.88 11.92
CA PRO A 165 -2.46 -1.08 10.93
C PRO A 165 -2.00 -1.75 9.63
N GLU A 166 -0.73 -2.00 9.43
CA GLU A 166 -0.10 -2.37 8.16
C GLU A 166 -0.74 -3.60 7.53
N GLN A 167 -1.03 -4.62 8.36
CA GLN A 167 -1.61 -5.85 7.82
C GLN A 167 -3.05 -5.62 7.34
N ILE A 168 -3.82 -4.79 8.02
CA ILE A 168 -5.18 -4.40 7.58
C ILE A 168 -5.10 -3.60 6.27
N ASP A 169 -4.20 -2.64 6.20
CA ASP A 169 -4.00 -1.80 5.01
C ASP A 169 -3.65 -2.65 3.78
N THR A 170 -2.81 -3.67 3.94
CA THR A 170 -2.47 -4.63 2.88
C THR A 170 -3.69 -5.39 2.35
N TRP A 171 -4.58 -5.86 3.23
CA TRP A 171 -5.79 -6.57 2.82
C TRP A 171 -6.80 -5.66 2.12
N ILE A 172 -7.01 -4.46 2.65
CA ILE A 172 -7.89 -3.46 2.06
C ILE A 172 -7.37 -3.04 0.68
N CYS A 173 -6.06 -2.80 0.56
CA CYS A 173 -5.41 -2.44 -0.69
C CYS A 173 -5.69 -3.48 -1.78
N SER A 174 -5.49 -4.76 -1.44
CA SER A 174 -5.68 -5.85 -2.40
C SER A 174 -7.11 -5.88 -2.98
N ALA A 175 -8.13 -5.56 -2.17
CA ALA A 175 -9.52 -5.50 -2.64
C ALA A 175 -9.76 -4.40 -3.68
N GLY A 176 -9.04 -3.28 -3.60
CA GLY A 176 -9.14 -2.16 -4.53
C GLY A 176 -8.15 -2.22 -5.71
N THR A 177 -7.34 -3.26 -5.80
CA THR A 177 -6.27 -3.40 -6.79
C THR A 177 -6.69 -4.26 -7.97
N GLN A 178 -6.20 -3.91 -9.16
CA GLN A 178 -6.33 -4.70 -10.39
C GLN A 178 -4.98 -5.29 -10.82
N TYR A 179 -3.91 -4.52 -10.75
CA TYR A 179 -2.56 -4.96 -11.15
C TYR A 179 -1.68 -5.06 -9.92
N PHE A 180 -1.14 -6.24 -9.69
CA PHE A 180 -0.33 -6.55 -8.52
C PHE A 180 1.11 -6.78 -8.96
N PHE A 181 2.03 -6.00 -8.40
CA PHE A 181 3.47 -6.18 -8.58
C PHE A 181 4.03 -6.80 -7.31
N ALA A 182 4.19 -8.10 -7.34
CA ALA A 182 4.65 -8.89 -6.19
C ALA A 182 6.18 -8.93 -6.15
N PRO A 183 6.82 -8.67 -5.00
CA PRO A 183 8.29 -8.66 -4.91
C PRO A 183 8.92 -10.05 -5.04
N THR A 184 8.17 -11.12 -4.78
CA THR A 184 8.64 -12.50 -4.89
C THR A 184 7.54 -13.45 -5.36
N GLN A 185 7.92 -14.65 -5.80
CA GLN A 185 6.96 -15.68 -6.15
C GLN A 185 6.04 -16.06 -4.98
N LEU A 186 6.55 -16.07 -3.75
CA LEU A 186 5.73 -16.35 -2.56
C LEU A 186 4.59 -15.33 -2.40
N ASN A 187 4.87 -14.05 -2.66
CA ASN A 187 3.85 -13.00 -2.59
C ASN A 187 2.80 -13.15 -3.69
N LYS A 188 3.22 -13.50 -4.89
CA LYS A 188 2.30 -13.88 -5.98
C LYS A 188 1.43 -15.07 -5.59
N ASP A 189 2.04 -16.13 -5.06
CA ASP A 189 1.32 -17.34 -4.65
C ASP A 189 0.27 -17.03 -3.55
N ASN A 190 0.56 -16.11 -2.64
CA ASN A 190 -0.41 -15.65 -1.65
C ASN A 190 -1.65 -15.06 -2.32
N LEU A 191 -1.47 -14.12 -3.25
CA LEU A 191 -2.57 -13.46 -3.95
C LEU A 191 -3.39 -14.46 -4.78
N VAL A 192 -2.75 -15.35 -5.51
CA VAL A 192 -3.44 -16.37 -6.31
C VAL A 192 -4.25 -17.31 -5.41
N LYS A 193 -3.71 -17.74 -4.26
CA LYS A 193 -4.44 -18.54 -3.27
C LYS A 193 -5.63 -17.80 -2.67
N GLU A 194 -5.57 -16.48 -2.58
CA GLU A 194 -6.68 -15.63 -2.14
C GLU A 194 -7.74 -15.39 -3.21
N GLY A 195 -7.51 -15.87 -4.43
CA GLY A 195 -8.47 -15.83 -5.54
C GLY A 195 -8.26 -14.67 -6.52
N TYR A 196 -7.14 -13.95 -6.45
CA TYR A 196 -6.81 -12.95 -7.46
C TYR A 196 -6.32 -13.66 -8.75
N PRO A 197 -6.75 -13.19 -9.95
CA PRO A 197 -6.37 -13.82 -11.21
C PRO A 197 -4.86 -13.72 -11.46
N ASP A 198 -4.24 -14.85 -11.83
CA ASP A 198 -2.80 -14.97 -12.06
C ASP A 198 -2.26 -13.99 -13.11
N GLU A 199 -3.06 -13.71 -14.15
CA GLU A 199 -2.71 -12.79 -15.23
C GLU A 199 -2.52 -11.32 -14.78
N PHE A 200 -3.05 -10.94 -13.62
CA PHE A 200 -2.89 -9.61 -13.07
C PHE A 200 -1.81 -9.52 -11.97
N VAL A 201 -1.15 -10.64 -11.65
CA VAL A 201 -0.11 -10.71 -10.62
C VAL A 201 1.26 -10.95 -11.27
N HIS A 202 2.10 -9.94 -11.23
CA HIS A 202 3.44 -9.93 -11.83
C HIS A 202 4.52 -9.98 -10.74
N VAL A 203 5.61 -10.73 -10.98
CA VAL A 203 6.78 -10.79 -10.10
C VAL A 203 7.92 -10.00 -10.71
#